data_c03ba05283adad3b27721758ae555d93
#
_entry.id   c03ba05283adad3b27721758ae555d93
#
_cell.length_a   1.000
_cell.length_b   1.000
_cell.length_c   1.000
_cell.angle_alpha   90.00
_cell.angle_beta   90.00
_cell.angle_gamma   90.00
#
_symmetry.space_group_name_H-M   'P 1'
#
loop_
_entity.id
_entity.type
_entity.pdbx_description
1 polymer ?
#
loop_
_entity_poly.entity_id
_entity_poly.type
_entity_poly.pdbx_seq_one_letter_code
_entity_poly.pdbx_strand_id
1 'polypeptide(L)'
;MISYTLYKHETSEHWVTFVHGAGGSSSIWFKQIREFQKKFNVLLLDLRGHGNSPKVHQNHKNYSFKAIAQDIIEVIDHLKIQSSHFVGISLGSIVIRQLAEMNPERVKSMIMGGAILKMNFRSQILMKVGNMFKYVLPYLVLYKLFAFIIMPKNNHKKSRNLFINEAKKLYQKEFIKWFKLTAEINPVLKWFRQKELNIPTFYVMGEEDYMFLPAVKKVVSEHTQSSSLLVIENCGHVVNVDKPHVFNQKVIEFITKQSS
;
A
#
# COMPACT_ATOMS: atom_id res chain seq x y z
N MET A 1 3.51 19.35 -2.66
CA MET A 1 4.20 18.07 -2.84
C MET A 1 4.28 17.32 -1.52
N ILE A 2 4.06 16.01 -1.50
CA ILE A 2 4.18 15.15 -0.32
C ILE A 2 5.65 14.95 0.07
N SER A 3 5.89 14.56 1.34
CA SER A 3 7.23 14.28 1.85
C SER A 3 7.78 12.96 1.32
N TYR A 4 9.07 12.93 1.05
CA TYR A 4 9.76 11.74 0.58
C TYR A 4 11.17 11.62 1.16
N THR A 5 11.71 10.40 1.13
CA THR A 5 13.11 10.10 1.46
C THR A 5 13.72 9.31 0.32
N LEU A 6 14.94 9.70 -0.06
CA LEU A 6 15.64 9.17 -1.21
C LEU A 6 16.93 8.47 -0.78
N TYR A 7 17.14 7.26 -1.29
CA TYR A 7 18.41 6.54 -1.18
C TYR A 7 18.88 6.20 -2.59
N LYS A 8 19.93 6.89 -3.04
CA LYS A 8 20.52 6.63 -4.35
C LYS A 8 21.47 5.44 -4.32
N HIS A 9 21.44 4.63 -5.36
CA HIS A 9 22.44 3.63 -5.66
C HIS A 9 23.55 4.27 -6.52
N GLU A 10 24.78 3.82 -6.40
CA GLU A 10 25.93 4.42 -7.10
C GLU A 10 25.83 4.29 -8.63
N THR A 11 25.36 3.17 -9.13
CA THR A 11 25.39 2.83 -10.56
C THR A 11 24.03 2.42 -11.15
N SER A 12 23.03 2.09 -10.33
CA SER A 12 21.75 1.63 -10.84
C SER A 12 20.90 2.78 -11.35
N GLU A 13 20.28 2.59 -12.53
CA GLU A 13 19.28 3.51 -13.08
C GLU A 13 17.84 3.12 -12.70
N HIS A 14 17.66 1.95 -12.09
CA HIS A 14 16.34 1.43 -11.73
C HIS A 14 15.85 2.02 -10.41
N TRP A 15 14.58 2.39 -10.39
CA TRP A 15 13.90 2.99 -9.24
C TRP A 15 12.87 2.04 -8.65
N VAL A 16 12.86 1.99 -7.31
CA VAL A 16 11.80 1.33 -6.54
C VAL A 16 11.14 2.33 -5.62
N THR A 17 9.85 2.59 -5.85
CA THR A 17 9.05 3.55 -5.09
C THR A 17 8.11 2.81 -4.14
N PHE A 18 8.23 3.11 -2.85
CA PHE A 18 7.47 2.46 -1.79
C PHE A 18 6.28 3.31 -1.33
N VAL A 19 5.09 2.70 -1.27
CA VAL A 19 3.82 3.34 -0.92
C VAL A 19 3.18 2.61 0.27
N HIS A 20 3.12 3.28 1.42
CA HIS A 20 2.60 2.70 2.66
C HIS A 20 1.07 2.55 2.66
N GLY A 21 0.55 1.80 3.63
CA GLY A 21 -0.89 1.61 3.87
C GLY A 21 -1.54 2.70 4.72
N ALA A 22 -2.83 2.55 4.98
CA ALA A 22 -3.60 3.48 5.81
C ALA A 22 -3.01 3.64 7.21
N GLY A 23 -2.88 4.89 7.67
CA GLY A 23 -2.34 5.22 8.98
C GLY A 23 -0.86 4.93 9.17
N GLY A 24 -0.17 4.49 8.12
CA GLY A 24 1.27 4.22 8.12
C GLY A 24 2.10 5.45 7.75
N SER A 25 3.39 5.23 7.54
CA SER A 25 4.34 6.18 7.00
C SER A 25 5.46 5.42 6.29
N SER A 26 6.39 6.14 5.69
CA SER A 26 7.61 5.58 5.11
C SER A 26 8.41 4.69 6.08
N SER A 27 8.25 4.90 7.39
CA SER A 27 8.91 4.11 8.43
C SER A 27 8.57 2.61 8.41
N ILE A 28 7.44 2.21 7.82
CA ILE A 28 7.07 0.78 7.72
C ILE A 28 8.07 -0.04 6.86
N TRP A 29 8.87 0.64 6.06
CA TRP A 29 9.82 0.05 5.12
C TRP A 29 11.24 -0.15 5.70
N PHE A 30 11.43 0.10 6.99
CA PHE A 30 12.76 0.06 7.65
C PHE A 30 13.54 -1.24 7.45
N LYS A 31 12.85 -2.39 7.25
CA LYS A 31 13.46 -3.69 6.98
C LYS A 31 13.75 -3.94 5.50
N GLN A 32 13.26 -3.08 4.61
CA GLN A 32 13.40 -3.18 3.16
C GLN A 32 14.56 -2.35 2.66
N ILE A 33 14.74 -1.15 3.22
CA ILE A 33 15.66 -0.12 2.70
C ILE A 33 17.04 -0.68 2.38
N ARG A 34 17.70 -1.29 3.36
CA ARG A 34 19.09 -1.79 3.23
C ARG A 34 19.23 -2.83 2.11
N GLU A 35 18.26 -3.73 1.95
CA GLU A 35 18.35 -4.81 0.97
C GLU A 35 18.07 -4.30 -0.44
N PHE A 36 17.09 -3.40 -0.60
CA PHE A 36 16.75 -2.83 -1.89
C PHE A 36 17.82 -1.84 -2.37
N GLN A 37 18.41 -1.06 -1.47
CA GLN A 37 19.47 -0.10 -1.81
C GLN A 37 20.74 -0.76 -2.37
N LYS A 38 20.95 -2.06 -2.14
CA LYS A 38 22.06 -2.82 -2.74
C LYS A 38 21.94 -2.98 -4.26
N LYS A 39 20.76 -2.73 -4.85
CA LYS A 39 20.49 -2.97 -6.27
C LYS A 39 19.75 -1.84 -6.98
N PHE A 40 19.03 -1.01 -6.26
CA PHE A 40 18.11 -0.02 -6.82
C PHE A 40 18.22 1.33 -6.13
N ASN A 41 17.86 2.37 -6.86
CA ASN A 41 17.49 3.63 -6.22
C ASN A 41 16.16 3.42 -5.46
N VAL A 42 16.07 3.87 -4.22
CA VAL A 42 14.90 3.69 -3.36
C VAL A 42 14.26 5.03 -3.05
N LEU A 43 12.97 5.15 -3.35
CA LEU A 43 12.13 6.28 -3.02
C LEU A 43 11.05 5.86 -2.03
N LEU A 44 11.05 6.45 -0.84
CA LEU A 44 10.02 6.26 0.17
C LEU A 44 9.12 7.48 0.22
N LEU A 45 7.81 7.27 0.25
CA LEU A 45 6.82 8.34 0.27
C LEU A 45 6.04 8.32 1.58
N ASP A 46 5.76 9.52 2.11
CA ASP A 46 4.69 9.71 3.09
C ASP A 46 3.47 10.26 2.36
N LEU A 47 2.38 9.50 2.28
CA LEU A 47 1.15 9.94 1.64
C LEU A 47 0.57 11.17 2.33
N ARG A 48 -0.27 11.94 1.63
CA ARG A 48 -0.87 13.17 2.20
C ARG A 48 -1.49 12.91 3.58
N GLY A 49 -1.19 13.80 4.53
CA GLY A 49 -1.68 13.71 5.91
C GLY A 49 -1.03 12.63 6.77
N HIS A 50 -0.04 11.91 6.24
CA HIS A 50 0.71 10.87 6.96
C HIS A 50 2.19 11.27 7.13
N GLY A 51 2.84 10.67 8.12
CA GLY A 51 4.27 10.84 8.37
C GLY A 51 4.68 12.31 8.44
N ASN A 52 5.67 12.69 7.64
CA ASN A 52 6.17 14.05 7.53
C ASN A 52 5.49 14.87 6.42
N SER A 53 4.53 14.30 5.70
CA SER A 53 3.79 15.04 4.67
C SER A 53 2.96 16.15 5.30
N PRO A 54 3.01 17.36 4.73
CA PRO A 54 2.30 18.50 5.27
C PRO A 54 0.81 18.20 5.37
N LYS A 55 0.19 18.72 6.42
CA LYS A 55 -1.27 18.83 6.52
C LYS A 55 -1.72 19.55 5.25
N VAL A 56 -2.54 18.88 4.49
CA VAL A 56 -2.94 19.34 3.16
C VAL A 56 -3.24 20.84 3.16
N HIS A 57 -2.47 21.62 2.41
CA HIS A 57 -2.78 23.01 2.15
C HIS A 57 -4.22 23.11 1.62
N GLN A 58 -4.92 24.19 1.94
CA GLN A 58 -6.34 24.42 1.65
C GLN A 58 -6.75 24.21 0.18
N ASN A 59 -5.77 24.15 -0.74
CA ASN A 59 -5.99 23.97 -2.18
C ASN A 59 -6.33 22.53 -2.60
N HIS A 60 -6.05 21.50 -1.78
CA HIS A 60 -6.39 20.10 -2.07
C HIS A 60 -7.63 19.67 -1.26
N LYS A 61 -8.77 20.30 -1.50
CA LYS A 61 -10.03 19.99 -0.80
C LYS A 61 -10.54 18.58 -1.05
N ASN A 62 -10.15 17.94 -2.16
CA ASN A 62 -10.68 16.65 -2.57
C ASN A 62 -9.70 15.51 -2.28
N TYR A 63 -10.06 14.64 -1.32
CA TYR A 63 -9.44 13.34 -1.14
C TYR A 63 -10.07 12.37 -2.14
N SER A 64 -9.28 11.91 -3.09
CA SER A 64 -9.63 10.82 -4.00
C SER A 64 -8.38 9.99 -4.30
N PHE A 65 -8.55 8.73 -4.69
CA PHE A 65 -7.39 7.91 -5.09
C PHE A 65 -6.65 8.51 -6.28
N LYS A 66 -7.35 9.18 -7.21
CA LYS A 66 -6.74 9.93 -8.33
C LYS A 66 -5.85 11.06 -7.82
N ALA A 67 -6.34 11.87 -6.88
CA ALA A 67 -5.56 12.98 -6.33
C ALA A 67 -4.34 12.49 -5.53
N ILE A 68 -4.46 11.36 -4.82
CA ILE A 68 -3.34 10.76 -4.09
C ILE A 68 -2.30 10.17 -5.05
N ALA A 69 -2.74 9.52 -6.13
CA ALA A 69 -1.85 9.05 -7.18
C ALA A 69 -1.13 10.22 -7.88
N GLN A 70 -1.81 11.34 -8.10
CA GLN A 70 -1.22 12.56 -8.65
C GLN A 70 -0.13 13.15 -7.76
N ASP A 71 -0.28 13.11 -6.42
CA ASP A 71 0.79 13.53 -5.50
C ASP A 71 2.08 12.73 -5.71
N ILE A 72 1.96 11.42 -6.00
CA ILE A 72 3.11 10.56 -6.27
C ILE A 72 3.74 10.95 -7.62
N ILE A 73 2.94 11.20 -8.64
CA ILE A 73 3.42 11.67 -9.94
C ILE A 73 4.18 12.99 -9.79
N GLU A 74 3.67 13.95 -9.02
CA GLU A 74 4.38 15.22 -8.76
C GLU A 74 5.77 15.00 -8.15
N VAL A 75 5.93 14.02 -7.25
CA VAL A 75 7.24 13.70 -6.65
C VAL A 75 8.18 13.09 -7.68
N ILE A 76 7.74 12.09 -8.45
CA ILE A 76 8.61 11.44 -9.43
C ILE A 76 8.96 12.37 -10.60
N ASP A 77 8.08 13.31 -10.96
CA ASP A 77 8.37 14.37 -11.95
C ASP A 77 9.42 15.35 -11.41
N HIS A 78 9.25 15.82 -10.17
CA HIS A 78 10.23 16.70 -9.52
C HIS A 78 11.63 16.05 -9.46
N LEU A 79 11.68 14.74 -9.20
CA LEU A 79 12.94 13.97 -9.17
C LEU A 79 13.42 13.53 -10.56
N LYS A 80 12.70 13.88 -11.64
CA LYS A 80 12.97 13.48 -13.03
C LYS A 80 13.05 11.97 -13.22
N ILE A 81 12.29 11.21 -12.41
CA ILE A 81 12.17 9.75 -12.52
C ILE A 81 11.17 9.45 -13.62
N GLN A 82 11.62 8.86 -14.73
CA GLN A 82 10.75 8.55 -15.88
C GLN A 82 9.76 7.45 -15.55
N SER A 83 10.22 6.38 -14.93
CA SER A 83 9.38 5.25 -14.50
C SER A 83 10.00 4.53 -13.30
N SER A 84 9.16 3.81 -12.55
CA SER A 84 9.58 3.09 -11.34
C SER A 84 8.87 1.75 -11.20
N HIS A 85 9.49 0.83 -10.46
CA HIS A 85 8.80 -0.30 -9.86
C HIS A 85 8.11 0.17 -8.57
N PHE A 86 6.83 -0.06 -8.44
CA PHE A 86 6.06 0.38 -7.28
C PHE A 86 5.78 -0.75 -6.32
N VAL A 87 6.12 -0.55 -5.04
CA VAL A 87 5.90 -1.52 -3.96
C VAL A 87 4.90 -0.92 -2.97
N GLY A 88 3.73 -1.50 -2.87
CA GLY A 88 2.68 -1.03 -1.95
C GLY A 88 2.22 -2.09 -0.97
N ILE A 89 1.79 -1.62 0.20
CA ILE A 89 1.17 -2.48 1.21
C ILE A 89 -0.25 -2.02 1.51
N SER A 90 -1.22 -2.96 1.58
CA SER A 90 -2.60 -2.67 1.97
C SER A 90 -3.22 -1.56 1.09
N LEU A 91 -3.64 -0.43 1.67
CA LEU A 91 -4.16 0.74 0.93
C LEU A 91 -3.18 1.26 -0.13
N GLY A 92 -1.87 1.14 0.10
CA GLY A 92 -0.85 1.50 -0.89
C GLY A 92 -0.99 0.75 -2.21
N SER A 93 -1.48 -0.49 -2.19
CA SER A 93 -1.76 -1.26 -3.41
C SER A 93 -2.86 -0.63 -4.27
N ILE A 94 -3.86 -0.02 -3.64
CA ILE A 94 -4.95 0.67 -4.34
C ILE A 94 -4.44 1.95 -4.99
N VAL A 95 -3.59 2.70 -4.28
CA VAL A 95 -2.99 3.94 -4.80
C VAL A 95 -2.10 3.64 -6.00
N ILE A 96 -1.25 2.61 -5.92
CA ILE A 96 -0.40 2.18 -7.04
C ILE A 96 -1.25 1.73 -8.24
N ARG A 97 -2.29 0.94 -8.01
CA ARG A 97 -3.18 0.51 -9.09
C ARG A 97 -3.90 1.69 -9.75
N GLN A 98 -4.31 2.68 -8.95
CA GLN A 98 -4.90 3.91 -9.49
C GLN A 98 -3.89 4.73 -10.30
N LEU A 99 -2.62 4.81 -9.85
CA LEU A 99 -1.55 5.47 -10.58
C LEU A 99 -1.31 4.78 -11.92
N ALA A 100 -1.24 3.45 -11.94
CA ALA A 100 -1.06 2.66 -13.15
C ALA A 100 -2.22 2.78 -14.15
N GLU A 101 -3.45 3.02 -13.69
CA GLU A 101 -4.58 3.35 -14.57
C GLU A 101 -4.47 4.73 -15.22
N MET A 102 -3.87 5.69 -14.53
CA MET A 102 -3.73 7.07 -15.00
C MET A 102 -2.50 7.27 -15.89
N ASN A 103 -1.39 6.64 -15.50
CA ASN A 103 -0.07 6.85 -16.10
C ASN A 103 0.67 5.49 -16.22
N PRO A 104 0.19 4.56 -17.05
CA PRO A 104 0.77 3.22 -17.16
C PRO A 104 2.25 3.24 -17.58
N GLU A 105 2.67 4.21 -18.38
CA GLU A 105 4.05 4.41 -18.84
C GLU A 105 5.03 4.75 -17.70
N ARG A 106 4.51 5.21 -16.56
CA ARG A 106 5.32 5.52 -15.37
C ARG A 106 5.57 4.31 -14.47
N VAL A 107 4.92 3.16 -14.78
CA VAL A 107 4.93 1.97 -13.94
C VAL A 107 5.59 0.80 -14.66
N LYS A 108 6.80 0.45 -14.25
CA LYS A 108 7.52 -0.72 -14.78
C LYS A 108 6.93 -2.03 -14.27
N SER A 109 6.60 -2.08 -13.00
CA SER A 109 5.89 -3.22 -12.37
C SER A 109 5.21 -2.80 -11.07
N MET A 110 4.25 -3.60 -10.63
CA MET A 110 3.50 -3.38 -9.38
C MET A 110 3.72 -4.56 -8.42
N ILE A 111 4.17 -4.26 -7.21
CA ILE A 111 4.28 -5.24 -6.11
C ILE A 111 3.23 -4.89 -5.06
N MET A 112 2.28 -5.79 -4.89
CA MET A 112 1.06 -5.58 -4.12
C MET A 112 1.05 -6.44 -2.86
N GLY A 113 1.65 -5.95 -1.77
CA GLY A 113 1.70 -6.65 -0.49
C GLY A 113 0.41 -6.47 0.33
N GLY A 114 -0.16 -7.56 0.87
CA GLY A 114 -1.43 -7.48 1.61
C GLY A 114 -2.51 -6.73 0.81
N ALA A 115 -2.64 -7.03 -0.47
CA ALA A 115 -3.44 -6.26 -1.43
C ALA A 115 -4.93 -6.30 -1.11
N ILE A 116 -5.59 -5.16 -1.27
CA ILE A 116 -7.05 -5.02 -1.09
C ILE A 116 -7.71 -4.93 -2.46
N LEU A 117 -8.35 -6.03 -2.90
CA LEU A 117 -9.07 -6.09 -4.16
C LEU A 117 -10.60 -6.21 -4.00
N LYS A 118 -11.07 -6.60 -2.82
CA LYS A 118 -12.49 -6.71 -2.50
C LYS A 118 -12.71 -6.51 -1.01
N MET A 119 -13.71 -5.73 -0.65
CA MET A 119 -14.22 -5.68 0.72
C MET A 119 -15.19 -6.83 0.93
N ASN A 120 -14.79 -7.82 1.72
CA ASN A 120 -15.69 -8.93 2.10
C ASN A 120 -16.74 -8.47 3.12
N PHE A 121 -17.69 -9.34 3.47
CA PHE A 121 -18.79 -9.01 4.37
C PHE A 121 -18.29 -8.47 5.74
N ARG A 122 -17.23 -9.07 6.29
CA ARG A 122 -16.65 -8.64 7.58
C ARG A 122 -16.04 -7.24 7.47
N SER A 123 -15.30 -6.96 6.39
CA SER A 123 -14.72 -5.62 6.15
C SER A 123 -15.80 -4.57 5.89
N GLN A 124 -16.90 -4.94 5.21
CA GLN A 124 -18.03 -4.02 5.01
C GLN A 124 -18.74 -3.68 6.33
N ILE A 125 -18.98 -4.67 7.20
CA ILE A 125 -19.51 -4.42 8.56
C ILE A 125 -18.57 -3.50 9.33
N LEU A 126 -17.28 -3.81 9.32
CA LEU A 126 -16.27 -3.00 10.00
C LEU A 126 -16.29 -1.55 9.53
N MET A 127 -16.39 -1.33 8.21
CA MET A 127 -16.52 0.00 7.63
C MET A 127 -17.84 0.70 8.01
N LYS A 128 -18.97 -0.03 8.07
CA LYS A 128 -20.25 0.54 8.53
C LYS A 128 -20.17 0.96 9.99
N VAL A 129 -19.65 0.10 10.87
CA VAL A 129 -19.44 0.40 12.30
C VAL A 129 -18.51 1.62 12.44
N GLY A 130 -17.39 1.62 11.75
CA GLY A 130 -16.48 2.76 11.76
C GLY A 130 -17.16 4.05 11.27
N ASN A 131 -17.99 3.98 10.24
CA ASN A 131 -18.72 5.14 9.71
C ASN A 131 -19.74 5.71 10.71
N MET A 132 -20.41 4.83 11.46
CA MET A 132 -21.36 5.23 12.50
C MET A 132 -20.67 5.92 13.67
N PHE A 133 -19.49 5.41 14.06
CA PHE A 133 -18.81 5.89 15.28
C PHE A 133 -17.65 6.85 15.05
N LYS A 134 -17.26 7.16 13.81
CA LYS A 134 -16.06 7.99 13.48
C LYS A 134 -16.04 9.40 14.07
N TYR A 135 -17.22 9.95 14.43
CA TYR A 135 -17.34 11.28 15.06
C TYR A 135 -17.50 11.19 16.58
N VAL A 136 -17.88 10.04 17.12
CA VAL A 136 -18.18 9.85 18.55
C VAL A 136 -16.98 9.21 19.26
N LEU A 137 -16.34 8.24 18.63
CA LEU A 137 -15.19 7.56 19.21
C LEU A 137 -13.87 8.23 18.79
N PRO A 138 -12.88 8.29 19.69
CA PRO A 138 -11.52 8.64 19.31
C PRO A 138 -11.02 7.71 18.20
N TYR A 139 -10.45 8.27 17.15
CA TYR A 139 -10.00 7.49 15.97
C TYR A 139 -9.04 6.34 16.33
N LEU A 140 -8.23 6.49 17.38
CA LEU A 140 -7.33 5.45 17.87
C LEU A 140 -8.05 4.20 18.37
N VAL A 141 -9.26 4.35 18.91
CA VAL A 141 -10.10 3.21 19.33
C VAL A 141 -10.52 2.42 18.11
N LEU A 142 -10.97 3.11 17.06
CA LEU A 142 -11.33 2.47 15.78
C LEU A 142 -10.12 1.80 15.12
N TYR A 143 -8.94 2.46 15.14
CA TYR A 143 -7.71 1.86 14.61
C TYR A 143 -7.29 0.60 15.35
N LYS A 144 -7.36 0.61 16.69
CA LYS A 144 -7.08 -0.59 17.49
C LYS A 144 -8.04 -1.73 17.13
N LEU A 145 -9.34 -1.43 17.05
CA LEU A 145 -10.35 -2.42 16.64
C LEU A 145 -10.03 -2.99 15.25
N PHE A 146 -9.75 -2.15 14.27
CA PHE A 146 -9.38 -2.56 12.91
C PHE A 146 -8.11 -3.41 12.91
N ALA A 147 -7.08 -3.00 13.66
CA ALA A 147 -5.85 -3.74 13.79
C ALA A 147 -6.06 -5.16 14.32
N PHE A 148 -6.91 -5.33 15.35
CA PHE A 148 -7.22 -6.64 15.92
C PHE A 148 -8.06 -7.52 14.99
N ILE A 149 -8.96 -6.93 14.20
CA ILE A 149 -9.79 -7.69 13.25
C ILE A 149 -8.97 -8.14 12.03
N ILE A 150 -8.10 -7.28 11.53
CA ILE A 150 -7.27 -7.58 10.35
C ILE A 150 -6.09 -8.51 10.74
N MET A 151 -5.56 -8.35 11.95
CA MET A 151 -4.38 -9.06 12.45
C MET A 151 -4.69 -9.73 13.81
N PRO A 152 -5.55 -10.76 13.88
CA PRO A 152 -6.06 -11.30 15.15
C PRO A 152 -5.06 -12.17 15.91
N LYS A 153 -4.13 -12.84 15.22
CA LYS A 153 -3.27 -13.87 15.82
C LYS A 153 -2.10 -13.28 16.63
N ASN A 154 -1.51 -14.09 17.48
CA ASN A 154 -0.38 -13.69 18.33
C ASN A 154 0.91 -13.40 17.53
N ASN A 155 1.18 -14.18 16.48
CA ASN A 155 2.31 -13.94 15.58
C ASN A 155 2.20 -12.61 14.82
N HIS A 156 0.99 -12.01 14.69
CA HIS A 156 0.78 -10.69 14.10
C HIS A 156 1.02 -9.52 15.09
N LYS A 157 1.41 -9.80 16.36
CA LYS A 157 1.55 -8.78 17.40
C LYS A 157 2.51 -7.64 17.00
N LYS A 158 3.59 -7.98 16.29
CA LYS A 158 4.60 -7.00 15.89
C LYS A 158 4.04 -6.02 14.86
N SER A 159 3.45 -6.52 13.79
CA SER A 159 2.83 -5.70 12.74
C SER A 159 1.62 -4.91 13.25
N ARG A 160 0.79 -5.53 14.09
CA ARG A 160 -0.34 -4.87 14.74
C ARG A 160 0.10 -3.70 15.63
N ASN A 161 1.14 -3.89 16.44
CA ASN A 161 1.66 -2.83 17.31
C ASN A 161 2.29 -1.70 16.48
N LEU A 162 3.03 -2.03 15.42
CA LEU A 162 3.59 -1.03 14.52
C LEU A 162 2.49 -0.20 13.86
N PHE A 163 1.44 -0.87 13.32
CA PHE A 163 0.27 -0.21 12.73
C PHE A 163 -0.41 0.77 13.71
N ILE A 164 -0.65 0.33 14.96
CA ILE A 164 -1.27 1.18 15.99
C ILE A 164 -0.35 2.35 16.37
N ASN A 165 0.95 2.14 16.47
CA ASN A 165 1.91 3.19 16.84
C ASN A 165 2.06 4.23 15.73
N GLU A 166 2.07 3.83 14.47
CA GLU A 166 2.08 4.77 13.36
C GLU A 166 0.77 5.58 13.31
N ALA A 167 -0.37 4.91 13.52
CA ALA A 167 -1.67 5.58 13.56
C ALA A 167 -1.79 6.65 14.66
N LYS A 168 -1.05 6.56 15.77
CA LYS A 168 -1.01 7.60 16.81
C LYS A 168 -0.47 8.94 16.30
N LYS A 169 0.33 8.92 15.22
CA LYS A 169 0.91 10.12 14.60
C LYS A 169 -0.09 10.84 13.68
N LEU A 170 -1.19 10.14 13.30
CA LEU A 170 -2.23 10.69 12.44
C LEU A 170 -3.17 11.61 13.23
N TYR A 171 -3.59 12.70 12.62
CA TYR A 171 -4.61 13.56 13.22
C TYR A 171 -6.02 13.03 12.93
N GLN A 172 -6.94 13.23 13.88
CA GLN A 172 -8.34 12.78 13.71
C GLN A 172 -9.00 13.32 12.42
N LYS A 173 -8.74 14.58 12.06
CA LYS A 173 -9.27 15.17 10.82
C LYS A 173 -8.78 14.44 9.57
N GLU A 174 -7.51 14.03 9.53
CA GLU A 174 -6.94 13.27 8.42
C GLU A 174 -7.49 11.83 8.40
N PHE A 175 -7.61 11.18 9.57
CA PHE A 175 -8.29 9.90 9.68
C PHE A 175 -9.69 9.93 9.06
N ILE A 176 -10.51 10.95 9.38
CA ILE A 176 -11.87 11.06 8.85
C ILE A 176 -11.88 11.20 7.32
N LYS A 177 -10.95 11.97 6.74
CA LYS A 177 -10.83 12.13 5.28
C LYS A 177 -10.51 10.80 4.61
N TRP A 178 -9.48 10.09 5.10
CA TRP A 178 -9.09 8.77 4.60
C TRP A 178 -10.16 7.72 4.81
N PHE A 179 -10.87 7.79 5.95
CA PHE A 179 -11.97 6.89 6.23
C PHE A 179 -13.14 7.08 5.26
N LYS A 180 -13.50 8.32 4.95
CA LYS A 180 -14.52 8.62 3.93
C LYS A 180 -14.12 8.08 2.56
N LEU A 181 -12.87 8.27 2.17
CA LEU A 181 -12.34 7.75 0.92
C LEU A 181 -12.44 6.23 0.84
N THR A 182 -12.12 5.52 1.92
CA THR A 182 -12.21 4.05 1.96
C THR A 182 -13.67 3.54 2.00
N ALA A 183 -14.61 4.33 2.45
CA ALA A 183 -16.04 3.97 2.41
C ALA A 183 -16.59 3.88 0.98
N GLU A 184 -16.02 4.66 0.05
CA GLU A 184 -16.43 4.72 -1.36
C GLU A 184 -15.57 3.84 -2.29
N ILE A 185 -14.78 2.95 -1.72
CA ILE A 185 -13.75 2.18 -2.45
C ILE A 185 -14.32 1.09 -3.36
N ASN A 186 -15.53 0.56 -3.07
CA ASN A 186 -16.07 -0.62 -3.74
C ASN A 186 -16.19 -0.50 -5.27
N PRO A 187 -16.64 0.62 -5.87
CA PRO A 187 -16.66 0.79 -7.32
C PRO A 187 -15.26 0.72 -7.93
N VAL A 188 -14.26 1.35 -7.29
CA VAL A 188 -12.86 1.34 -7.73
C VAL A 188 -12.30 -0.08 -7.70
N LEU A 189 -12.52 -0.82 -6.59
CA LEU A 189 -12.08 -2.21 -6.47
C LEU A 189 -12.80 -3.14 -7.46
N LYS A 190 -14.07 -2.87 -7.79
CA LYS A 190 -14.78 -3.62 -8.84
C LYS A 190 -14.10 -3.42 -10.19
N TRP A 191 -13.81 -2.20 -10.57
CA TRP A 191 -13.10 -1.86 -11.79
C TRP A 191 -11.74 -2.56 -11.87
N PHE A 192 -10.93 -2.50 -10.81
CA PHE A 192 -9.61 -3.13 -10.77
C PHE A 192 -9.64 -4.65 -10.96
N ARG A 193 -10.70 -5.32 -10.49
CA ARG A 193 -10.87 -6.77 -10.72
C ARG A 193 -11.32 -7.12 -12.13
N GLN A 194 -12.02 -6.21 -12.80
CA GLN A 194 -12.59 -6.46 -14.14
C GLN A 194 -11.60 -6.15 -15.27
N LYS A 195 -10.56 -5.37 -15.00
CA LYS A 195 -9.58 -4.93 -15.99
C LYS A 195 -8.19 -5.39 -15.61
N GLU A 196 -7.64 -6.29 -16.40
CA GLU A 196 -6.20 -6.60 -16.33
C GLU A 196 -5.42 -5.47 -17.01
N LEU A 197 -4.32 -5.01 -16.38
CA LEU A 197 -3.36 -4.11 -17.01
C LEU A 197 -2.21 -4.94 -17.57
N ASN A 198 -1.69 -4.55 -18.72
CA ASN A 198 -0.48 -5.15 -19.27
C ASN A 198 0.78 -4.58 -18.58
N ILE A 199 0.81 -4.72 -17.24
CA ILE A 199 1.91 -4.30 -16.37
C ILE A 199 2.23 -5.47 -15.45
N PRO A 200 3.48 -5.98 -15.41
CA PRO A 200 3.87 -7.06 -14.53
C PRO A 200 3.47 -6.78 -13.08
N THR A 201 2.61 -7.63 -12.53
CA THR A 201 2.03 -7.44 -11.19
C THR A 201 2.32 -8.66 -10.30
N PHE A 202 2.97 -8.42 -9.16
CA PHE A 202 3.29 -9.43 -8.18
C PHE A 202 2.54 -9.21 -6.87
N TYR A 203 1.59 -10.09 -6.59
CA TYR A 203 0.87 -10.11 -5.33
C TYR A 203 1.66 -10.91 -4.29
N VAL A 204 1.91 -10.31 -3.12
CA VAL A 204 2.59 -10.97 -1.99
C VAL A 204 1.64 -10.93 -0.80
N MET A 205 1.05 -12.07 -0.48
CA MET A 205 0.00 -12.19 0.52
C MET A 205 0.43 -13.11 1.67
N GLY A 206 -0.01 -12.78 2.88
CA GLY A 206 0.09 -13.73 3.98
C GLY A 206 -1.01 -14.78 3.90
N GLU A 207 -0.68 -16.03 4.22
CA GLU A 207 -1.65 -17.14 4.30
C GLU A 207 -2.79 -16.84 5.29
N GLU A 208 -2.46 -16.11 6.36
CA GLU A 208 -3.37 -15.74 7.45
C GLU A 208 -4.11 -14.42 7.21
N ASP A 209 -3.99 -13.82 6.02
CA ASP A 209 -4.79 -12.68 5.60
C ASP A 209 -6.16 -13.13 5.09
N TYR A 210 -6.98 -13.64 6.01
CA TYR A 210 -8.30 -14.22 5.71
C TYR A 210 -9.31 -13.23 5.11
N MET A 211 -9.04 -11.92 5.24
CA MET A 211 -9.94 -10.90 4.70
C MET A 211 -9.74 -10.66 3.22
N PHE A 212 -8.50 -10.66 2.76
CA PHE A 212 -8.17 -10.17 1.42
C PHE A 212 -7.58 -11.24 0.49
N LEU A 213 -6.87 -12.24 1.01
CA LEU A 213 -6.27 -13.31 0.23
C LEU A 213 -7.24 -14.03 -0.73
N PRO A 214 -8.49 -14.38 -0.34
CA PRO A 214 -9.40 -15.08 -1.25
C PRO A 214 -9.73 -14.28 -2.52
N ALA A 215 -9.88 -12.96 -2.39
CA ALA A 215 -10.15 -12.09 -3.53
C ALA A 215 -8.93 -11.95 -4.46
N VAL A 216 -7.72 -11.93 -3.88
CA VAL A 216 -6.46 -11.88 -4.65
C VAL A 216 -6.26 -13.18 -5.42
N LYS A 217 -6.46 -14.35 -4.79
CA LYS A 217 -6.39 -15.66 -5.48
C LYS A 217 -7.30 -15.70 -6.70
N LYS A 218 -8.54 -15.20 -6.55
CA LYS A 218 -9.50 -15.14 -7.66
C LYS A 218 -9.01 -14.23 -8.78
N VAL A 219 -8.56 -13.02 -8.46
CA VAL A 219 -8.09 -12.07 -9.48
C VAL A 219 -6.88 -12.61 -10.23
N VAL A 220 -5.91 -13.21 -9.54
CA VAL A 220 -4.73 -13.79 -10.18
C VAL A 220 -5.10 -14.97 -11.10
N SER A 221 -6.11 -15.76 -10.75
CA SER A 221 -6.60 -16.82 -11.64
C SER A 221 -7.34 -16.31 -12.88
N GLU A 222 -7.81 -15.06 -12.87
CA GLU A 222 -8.48 -14.38 -13.98
C GLU A 222 -7.50 -13.51 -14.80
N HIS A 223 -6.51 -12.91 -14.14
CA HIS A 223 -5.48 -12.03 -14.74
C HIS A 223 -4.17 -12.81 -14.98
N THR A 224 -4.19 -13.71 -15.95
CA THR A 224 -3.11 -14.68 -16.15
C THR A 224 -1.93 -14.17 -16.97
N GLN A 225 -2.09 -13.06 -17.67
CA GLN A 225 -1.05 -12.53 -18.57
C GLN A 225 0.02 -11.73 -17.82
N SER A 226 -0.39 -10.98 -16.80
CA SER A 226 0.49 -10.02 -16.13
C SER A 226 0.64 -10.27 -14.62
N SER A 227 -0.21 -11.12 -14.03
CA SER A 227 -0.31 -11.26 -12.57
C SER A 227 0.28 -12.58 -12.05
N SER A 228 1.02 -12.50 -10.95
CA SER A 228 1.54 -13.66 -10.20
C SER A 228 1.30 -13.48 -8.70
N LEU A 229 1.25 -14.60 -7.96
CA LEU A 229 0.94 -14.62 -6.53
C LEU A 229 1.96 -15.45 -5.76
N LEU A 230 2.48 -14.86 -4.68
CA LEU A 230 3.17 -15.56 -3.61
C LEU A 230 2.31 -15.52 -2.35
N VAL A 231 2.03 -16.69 -1.77
CA VAL A 231 1.42 -16.81 -0.45
C VAL A 231 2.48 -17.23 0.55
N ILE A 232 2.69 -16.42 1.59
CA ILE A 232 3.70 -16.66 2.63
C ILE A 232 3.03 -17.32 3.83
N GLU A 233 3.51 -18.49 4.21
CA GLU A 233 2.98 -19.26 5.34
C GLU A 233 3.23 -18.56 6.69
N ASN A 234 2.31 -18.78 7.65
CA ASN A 234 2.38 -18.22 9.01
C ASN A 234 2.61 -16.71 8.99
N CYS A 235 1.93 -16.01 8.10
CA CYS A 235 2.10 -14.59 7.84
C CYS A 235 0.74 -13.91 7.75
N GLY A 236 0.62 -12.75 8.40
CA GLY A 236 -0.60 -11.93 8.39
C GLY A 236 -0.64 -10.93 7.23
N HIS A 237 -1.43 -9.89 7.42
CA HIS A 237 -1.70 -8.87 6.42
C HIS A 237 -0.47 -8.01 6.06
N VAL A 238 0.40 -7.70 7.02
CA VAL A 238 1.55 -6.80 6.82
C VAL A 238 2.82 -7.61 6.52
N VAL A 239 2.84 -8.22 5.35
CA VAL A 239 3.83 -9.23 4.92
C VAL A 239 5.28 -8.75 4.99
N ASN A 240 5.55 -7.47 4.67
CA ASN A 240 6.88 -6.87 4.71
C ASN A 240 7.45 -6.72 6.14
N VAL A 241 6.58 -6.68 7.15
CA VAL A 241 6.95 -6.61 8.56
C VAL A 241 7.04 -7.99 9.20
N ASP A 242 6.06 -8.85 8.90
CA ASP A 242 5.95 -10.19 9.49
C ASP A 242 7.04 -11.13 8.96
N LYS A 243 7.28 -11.11 7.66
CA LYS A 243 8.24 -12.01 6.96
C LYS A 243 9.19 -11.21 6.04
N PRO A 244 9.99 -10.28 6.60
CA PRO A 244 10.78 -9.34 5.80
C PRO A 244 11.81 -10.01 4.89
N HIS A 245 12.45 -11.10 5.32
CA HIS A 245 13.47 -11.76 4.53
C HIS A 245 12.88 -12.39 3.26
N VAL A 246 11.77 -13.14 3.40
CA VAL A 246 11.08 -13.75 2.27
C VAL A 246 10.53 -12.68 1.34
N PHE A 247 9.89 -11.64 1.91
CA PHE A 247 9.38 -10.50 1.15
C PHE A 247 10.50 -9.85 0.32
N ASN A 248 11.61 -9.46 0.97
CA ASN A 248 12.71 -8.78 0.30
C ASN A 248 13.30 -9.62 -0.82
N GLN A 249 13.63 -10.89 -0.53
CA GLN A 249 14.21 -11.80 -1.50
C GLN A 249 13.31 -11.94 -2.73
N LYS A 250 12.04 -12.30 -2.54
CA LYS A 250 11.12 -12.58 -3.65
C LYS A 250 10.74 -11.33 -4.45
N VAL A 251 10.59 -10.19 -3.79
CA VAL A 251 10.32 -8.93 -4.48
C VAL A 251 11.54 -8.45 -5.27
N ILE A 252 12.73 -8.53 -4.71
CA ILE A 252 13.97 -8.19 -5.43
C ILE A 252 14.20 -9.12 -6.63
N GLU A 253 13.99 -10.43 -6.47
CA GLU A 253 14.06 -11.40 -7.57
C GLU A 253 13.08 -11.04 -8.70
N PHE A 254 11.82 -10.70 -8.35
CA PHE A 254 10.80 -10.29 -9.31
C PHE A 254 11.21 -9.00 -10.04
N ILE A 255 11.58 -7.94 -9.32
CA ILE A 255 11.95 -6.64 -9.91
C ILE A 255 13.17 -6.81 -10.84
N THR A 256 14.19 -7.57 -10.42
CA THR A 256 15.39 -7.78 -11.22
C THR A 256 15.05 -8.41 -12.58
N LYS A 257 14.12 -9.38 -12.63
CA LYS A 257 13.63 -9.98 -13.89
C LYS A 257 12.87 -9.02 -14.79
N GLN A 258 12.25 -7.97 -14.22
CA GLN A 258 11.53 -6.95 -14.99
C GLN A 258 12.44 -5.78 -15.39
N SER A 259 13.68 -5.77 -14.93
CA SER A 259 14.69 -4.73 -15.20
C SER A 259 15.71 -5.18 -16.27
N SER A 260 15.72 -6.48 -16.58
CA SER A 260 16.49 -7.06 -17.68
C SER A 260 15.76 -6.88 -19.00
#